data_c8a2e08c572d3ef95b58b822ef0f635f
#
_entry.id   c8a2e08c572d3ef95b58b822ef0f635f
#
_cell.length_a   1.000
_cell.length_b   1.000
_cell.length_c   1.000
_cell.angle_alpha   90.00
_cell.angle_beta   90.00
_cell.angle_gamma   90.00
#
_symmetry.space_group_name_H-M   'P 1'
#
loop_
_entity.id
_entity.type
_entity.pdbx_description
1 polymer ?
#
loop_
_entity_poly.entity_id
_entity_poly.type
_entity_poly.pdbx_seq_one_letter_code
_entity_poly.pdbx_strand_id
1 'polypeptide(L)'
;MLTYSLSPEDKSCLYEQLYCHIKNDIISGKLSAGEKLPSKRKLAENLHISVITVETAYNQLVAEGYLNAREKRGYFVAHTEDSLPAVRQPLTLAEPEPQQYFMDFKTNHIQGEHFPFSLWARLMRQELLEQEKKLLQPQQYNGVPELRQAIAEYLSRARGISVSPAQILVGSGTEYLYNLLIQLLGRDKVYGVENPGYQKIANIYQANDAQYRPIRVDRSGLNLEQLQQSDVDILHISPSHHFPTGIVTPIGRRQELLKWAAEQPGRYIIEDDYDSEFRVSGRPIP
;
A
#
# COMPACT_ATOMS: atom_id res chain seq x y z
N MET A 1 29.69 39.36 -5.83
CA MET A 1 30.47 38.33 -5.10
C MET A 1 29.48 37.57 -4.26
N LEU A 2 29.51 36.22 -4.29
CA LEU A 2 28.52 35.42 -3.56
C LEU A 2 28.79 35.49 -2.05
N THR A 3 27.80 35.92 -1.29
CA THR A 3 27.83 35.99 0.17
C THR A 3 26.66 35.20 0.75
N TYR A 4 26.95 34.22 1.58
CA TYR A 4 25.98 33.39 2.24
C TYR A 4 26.22 33.41 3.74
N SER A 5 25.15 33.40 4.54
CA SER A 5 25.23 33.21 5.98
C SER A 5 25.25 31.72 6.26
N LEU A 6 26.39 31.22 6.72
CA LEU A 6 26.59 29.82 7.09
C LEU A 6 26.79 29.75 8.59
N SER A 7 26.07 28.87 9.28
CA SER A 7 26.14 28.70 10.73
C SER A 7 26.74 27.33 11.09
N PRO A 8 27.86 27.29 11.85
CA PRO A 8 28.41 26.05 12.36
C PRO A 8 27.52 25.38 13.42
N GLU A 9 26.58 26.12 13.99
CA GLU A 9 25.65 25.62 15.03
C GLU A 9 24.41 24.95 14.48
N ASP A 10 24.22 25.01 13.17
CA ASP A 10 23.08 24.34 12.50
C ASP A 10 23.30 22.83 12.45
N LYS A 11 22.20 22.05 12.40
CA LYS A 11 22.23 20.59 12.31
C LYS A 11 22.88 20.07 11.02
N SER A 12 22.94 20.89 9.97
CA SER A 12 23.54 20.56 8.67
C SER A 12 24.99 20.99 8.55
N CYS A 13 25.80 20.20 7.86
CA CYS A 13 27.20 20.51 7.60
C CYS A 13 27.36 21.78 6.76
N LEU A 14 28.44 22.55 6.97
CA LEU A 14 28.70 23.80 6.23
C LEU A 14 28.70 23.61 4.69
N TYR A 15 29.16 22.47 4.18
CA TYR A 15 29.12 22.21 2.75
C TYR A 15 27.70 22.00 2.23
N GLU A 16 26.82 21.38 3.03
CA GLU A 16 25.40 21.20 2.67
C GLU A 16 24.65 22.53 2.63
N GLN A 17 24.90 23.39 3.63
CA GLN A 17 24.34 24.73 3.65
C GLN A 17 24.77 25.52 2.39
N LEU A 18 26.07 25.51 2.08
CA LEU A 18 26.61 26.16 0.88
C LEU A 18 26.04 25.61 -0.41
N TYR A 19 25.97 24.29 -0.50
CA TYR A 19 25.33 23.56 -1.61
C TYR A 19 23.88 24.02 -1.81
N CYS A 20 23.08 24.00 -0.74
CA CYS A 20 21.66 24.42 -0.78
C CYS A 20 21.50 25.88 -1.21
N HIS A 21 22.34 26.78 -0.71
CA HIS A 21 22.27 28.19 -1.10
C HIS A 21 22.56 28.39 -2.58
N ILE A 22 23.64 27.79 -3.11
CA ILE A 22 24.00 27.92 -4.53
C ILE A 22 22.92 27.27 -5.41
N LYS A 23 22.45 26.07 -5.04
CA LYS A 23 21.37 25.39 -5.75
C LYS A 23 20.10 26.24 -5.85
N ASN A 24 19.68 26.84 -4.74
CA ASN A 24 18.52 27.74 -4.69
C ASN A 24 18.73 29.01 -5.54
N ASP A 25 19.93 29.58 -5.54
CA ASP A 25 20.24 30.75 -6.36
C ASP A 25 20.23 30.40 -7.88
N ILE A 26 20.61 29.17 -8.25
CA ILE A 26 20.51 28.68 -9.63
C ILE A 26 19.02 28.44 -10.00
N ILE A 27 18.27 27.75 -9.14
CA ILE A 27 16.85 27.42 -9.40
C ILE A 27 15.99 28.70 -9.45
N SER A 28 16.29 29.67 -8.60
CA SER A 28 15.57 30.97 -8.61
C SER A 28 15.97 31.90 -9.74
N GLY A 29 16.99 31.56 -10.54
CA GLY A 29 17.50 32.39 -11.62
C GLY A 29 18.39 33.58 -11.16
N LYS A 30 18.73 33.64 -9.88
CA LYS A 30 19.65 34.64 -9.34
C LYS A 30 21.09 34.42 -9.84
N LEU A 31 21.47 33.16 -10.09
CA LEU A 31 22.64 32.77 -10.83
C LEU A 31 22.21 32.32 -12.24
N SER A 32 22.62 33.05 -13.24
CA SER A 32 22.20 32.81 -14.61
C SER A 32 22.93 31.63 -15.26
N ALA A 33 22.26 30.94 -16.19
CA ALA A 33 22.89 29.86 -16.97
C ALA A 33 24.15 30.39 -17.70
N GLY A 34 25.23 29.64 -17.63
CA GLY A 34 26.53 30.02 -18.17
C GLY A 34 27.35 30.96 -17.30
N GLU A 35 26.77 31.47 -16.20
CA GLU A 35 27.50 32.36 -15.26
C GLU A 35 28.67 31.59 -14.61
N LYS A 36 29.81 32.32 -14.51
CA LYS A 36 31.02 31.78 -13.89
C LYS A 36 31.01 31.95 -12.39
N LEU A 37 31.13 30.89 -11.63
CA LEU A 37 31.28 30.95 -10.19
C LEU A 37 32.72 31.33 -9.76
N PRO A 38 32.87 31.93 -8.55
CA PRO A 38 34.18 32.17 -7.98
C PRO A 38 35.01 30.86 -7.85
N SER A 39 36.35 31.02 -7.92
CA SER A 39 37.20 29.84 -7.64
C SER A 39 37.03 29.33 -6.22
N LYS A 40 37.28 28.04 -6.00
CA LYS A 40 37.16 27.40 -4.67
C LYS A 40 37.89 28.18 -3.58
N ARG A 41 39.15 28.64 -3.88
CA ARG A 41 39.96 29.42 -2.95
C ARG A 41 39.35 30.80 -2.65
N LYS A 42 38.89 31.51 -3.70
CA LYS A 42 38.32 32.84 -3.55
C LYS A 42 36.98 32.83 -2.80
N LEU A 43 36.15 31.79 -3.01
CA LEU A 43 34.88 31.65 -2.29
C LEU A 43 35.10 31.23 -0.83
N ALA A 44 36.07 30.33 -0.56
CA ALA A 44 36.44 29.92 0.77
C ALA A 44 36.96 31.10 1.62
N GLU A 45 37.84 31.93 1.02
CA GLU A 45 38.35 33.15 1.66
C GLU A 45 37.23 34.12 1.98
N ASN A 46 36.31 34.38 1.02
CA ASN A 46 35.18 35.29 1.18
C ASN A 46 34.17 34.87 2.25
N LEU A 47 33.94 33.56 2.37
CA LEU A 47 32.97 32.98 3.34
C LEU A 47 33.63 32.55 4.68
N HIS A 48 34.94 32.72 4.82
CA HIS A 48 35.72 32.30 5.97
C HIS A 48 35.57 30.80 6.31
N ILE A 49 35.53 29.93 5.28
CA ILE A 49 35.40 28.48 5.42
C ILE A 49 36.58 27.74 4.74
N SER A 50 36.67 26.43 4.96
CA SER A 50 37.72 25.64 4.34
C SER A 50 37.53 25.50 2.82
N VAL A 51 38.64 25.42 2.06
CA VAL A 51 38.59 25.14 0.61
C VAL A 51 37.94 23.80 0.33
N ILE A 52 38.12 22.82 1.23
CA ILE A 52 37.52 21.49 1.12
C ILE A 52 35.99 21.57 1.20
N THR A 53 35.46 22.40 2.09
CA THR A 53 34.00 22.63 2.21
C THR A 53 33.41 23.14 0.91
N VAL A 54 34.05 24.12 0.27
CA VAL A 54 33.60 24.65 -1.03
C VAL A 54 33.77 23.61 -2.13
N GLU A 55 34.87 22.85 -2.11
CA GLU A 55 35.11 21.81 -3.07
C GLU A 55 34.05 20.71 -3.03
N THR A 56 33.66 20.26 -1.83
CA THR A 56 32.62 19.25 -1.63
C THR A 56 31.27 19.77 -2.15
N ALA A 57 30.89 21.00 -1.83
CA ALA A 57 29.66 21.62 -2.33
C ALA A 57 29.65 21.72 -3.85
N TYR A 58 30.77 22.18 -4.44
CA TYR A 58 30.88 22.31 -5.90
C TYR A 58 30.86 20.95 -6.61
N ASN A 59 31.54 19.95 -6.07
CA ASN A 59 31.55 18.62 -6.64
C ASN A 59 30.15 17.99 -6.64
N GLN A 60 29.37 18.21 -5.57
CA GLN A 60 28.01 17.75 -5.52
C GLN A 60 27.12 18.47 -6.54
N LEU A 61 27.24 19.80 -6.67
CA LEU A 61 26.51 20.57 -7.69
C LEU A 61 26.88 20.12 -9.13
N VAL A 62 28.14 19.74 -9.36
CA VAL A 62 28.58 19.18 -10.64
C VAL A 62 27.99 17.80 -10.86
N ALA A 63 28.03 16.93 -9.85
CA ALA A 63 27.45 15.58 -9.92
C ALA A 63 25.94 15.60 -10.19
N GLU A 64 25.22 16.58 -9.64
CA GLU A 64 23.79 16.79 -9.88
C GLU A 64 23.48 17.57 -11.17
N GLY A 65 24.51 18.06 -11.89
CA GLY A 65 24.33 18.75 -13.15
C GLY A 65 23.96 20.24 -13.04
N TYR A 66 23.98 20.83 -11.85
CA TYR A 66 23.77 22.29 -11.68
C TYR A 66 24.97 23.12 -12.11
N LEU A 67 26.18 22.54 -12.04
CA LEU A 67 27.43 23.17 -12.47
C LEU A 67 28.15 22.32 -13.50
N ASN A 68 28.80 23.00 -14.43
CA ASN A 68 29.76 22.41 -15.36
C ASN A 68 31.19 22.79 -14.94
N ALA A 69 32.03 21.81 -14.64
CA ALA A 69 33.46 22.02 -14.43
C ALA A 69 34.19 22.07 -15.77
N ARG A 70 34.89 23.18 -16.08
CA ARG A 70 35.75 23.28 -17.25
C ARG A 70 37.20 23.32 -16.81
N GLU A 71 38.01 22.40 -17.35
CA GLU A 71 39.41 22.30 -16.98
C GLU A 71 40.15 23.65 -17.20
N LYS A 72 40.91 24.08 -16.18
CA LYS A 72 41.66 25.34 -16.14
C LYS A 72 40.80 26.64 -16.26
N ARG A 73 39.49 26.51 -16.46
CA ARG A 73 38.55 27.66 -16.62
C ARG A 73 37.65 27.90 -15.41
N GLY A 74 37.41 26.86 -14.61
CA GLY A 74 36.59 26.94 -13.39
C GLY A 74 35.19 26.34 -13.53
N TYR A 75 34.26 26.76 -12.68
CA TYR A 75 32.91 26.26 -12.57
C TYR A 75 31.92 27.24 -13.19
N PHE A 76 30.96 26.72 -13.94
CA PHE A 76 29.93 27.51 -14.64
C PHE A 76 28.56 26.91 -14.35
N VAL A 77 27.55 27.76 -14.19
CA VAL A 77 26.15 27.33 -14.06
C VAL A 77 25.75 26.58 -15.34
N ALA A 78 25.18 25.40 -15.17
CA ALA A 78 24.70 24.62 -16.29
C ALA A 78 23.51 25.29 -16.98
N HIS A 79 23.35 25.08 -18.30
CA HIS A 79 22.11 25.40 -18.98
C HIS A 79 21.10 24.31 -18.62
N THR A 80 20.18 24.62 -17.74
CA THR A 80 18.98 23.79 -17.54
C THR A 80 17.95 24.27 -18.55
N GLU A 81 17.72 23.48 -19.58
CA GLU A 81 16.59 23.71 -20.48
C GLU A 81 15.32 23.60 -19.62
N ASP A 82 14.54 24.67 -19.64
CA ASP A 82 13.27 24.84 -18.94
C ASP A 82 13.29 24.42 -17.46
N SER A 83 13.54 25.40 -16.61
CA SER A 83 13.19 25.28 -15.19
C SER A 83 11.70 24.99 -15.09
N LEU A 84 11.36 23.74 -14.73
CA LEU A 84 10.01 23.42 -14.31
C LEU A 84 9.58 24.49 -13.28
N PRO A 85 8.40 25.10 -13.42
CA PRO A 85 7.95 26.07 -12.46
C PRO A 85 8.03 25.42 -11.08
N ALA A 86 8.81 26.01 -10.19
CA ALA A 86 8.96 25.51 -8.84
C ALA A 86 7.55 25.37 -8.25
N VAL A 87 7.13 24.15 -7.96
CA VAL A 87 5.90 23.90 -7.20
C VAL A 87 6.15 24.45 -5.80
N ARG A 88 5.88 25.76 -5.65
CA ARG A 88 6.18 26.54 -4.44
C ARG A 88 5.16 26.37 -3.31
N GLN A 89 4.14 25.55 -3.51
CA GLN A 89 3.19 25.29 -2.43
C GLN A 89 3.40 23.88 -1.93
N PRO A 90 3.72 23.68 -0.65
CA PRO A 90 3.52 22.39 -0.06
C PRO A 90 2.05 22.04 -0.29
N LEU A 91 1.78 20.90 -0.90
CA LEU A 91 0.44 20.32 -0.96
C LEU A 91 0.01 20.10 0.50
N THR A 92 -0.57 21.10 1.10
CA THR A 92 -1.34 20.94 2.33
C THR A 92 -2.60 20.20 1.93
N LEU A 93 -2.57 18.88 2.11
CA LEU A 93 -3.81 18.09 2.14
C LEU A 93 -4.60 18.66 3.31
N ALA A 94 -5.67 19.41 3.01
CA ALA A 94 -6.63 19.78 4.02
C ALA A 94 -7.23 18.46 4.54
N GLU A 95 -6.83 18.06 5.74
CA GLU A 95 -7.54 16.97 6.42
C GLU A 95 -8.99 17.43 6.63
N PRO A 96 -9.98 16.65 6.19
CA PRO A 96 -11.36 16.96 6.46
C PRO A 96 -11.54 17.05 7.98
N GLU A 97 -12.18 18.13 8.45
CA GLU A 97 -12.49 18.28 9.86
C GLU A 97 -13.27 17.04 10.37
N PRO A 98 -12.85 16.44 11.48
CA PRO A 98 -13.51 15.27 12.01
C PRO A 98 -14.95 15.64 12.37
N GLN A 99 -15.92 15.10 11.64
CA GLN A 99 -17.33 15.25 11.97
C GLN A 99 -17.61 14.50 13.26
N GLN A 100 -18.05 15.20 14.29
CA GLN A 100 -18.49 14.59 15.54
C GLN A 100 -19.92 14.07 15.38
N TYR A 101 -20.07 12.75 15.40
CA TYR A 101 -21.37 12.09 15.41
C TYR A 101 -21.75 11.69 16.84
N PHE A 102 -23.03 11.74 17.18
CA PHE A 102 -23.54 11.18 18.43
C PHE A 102 -23.25 9.67 18.51
N MET A 103 -23.28 8.98 17.39
CA MET A 103 -22.98 7.57 17.24
C MET A 103 -22.39 7.31 15.86
N ASP A 104 -21.20 6.75 15.80
CA ASP A 104 -20.52 6.43 14.54
C ASP A 104 -20.56 4.92 14.31
N PHE A 105 -21.27 4.50 13.26
CA PHE A 105 -21.37 3.10 12.83
C PHE A 105 -20.39 2.76 11.71
N LYS A 106 -19.37 3.57 11.47
CA LYS A 106 -18.33 3.22 10.51
C LYS A 106 -17.63 1.96 10.94
N THR A 107 -17.46 1.05 9.99
CA THR A 107 -16.72 -0.19 10.20
C THR A 107 -15.23 0.09 10.37
N ASN A 108 -14.51 -0.84 11.00
CA ASN A 108 -13.06 -0.82 11.25
C ASN A 108 -12.59 0.06 12.43
N HIS A 109 -13.46 0.50 13.30
CA HIS A 109 -13.07 1.04 14.60
C HIS A 109 -12.85 -0.09 15.61
N ILE A 110 -11.58 -0.32 15.96
CA ILE A 110 -11.23 -1.23 17.06
C ILE A 110 -11.10 -0.38 18.32
N GLN A 111 -11.86 -0.74 19.35
CA GLN A 111 -11.66 -0.15 20.69
C GLN A 111 -10.34 -0.67 21.26
N GLY A 112 -9.35 0.22 21.34
CA GLY A 112 -7.98 -0.12 21.75
C GLY A 112 -7.87 -0.76 23.13
N GLU A 113 -8.87 -0.54 24.00
CA GLU A 113 -8.95 -1.12 25.36
C GLU A 113 -9.05 -2.65 25.36
N HIS A 114 -9.63 -3.25 24.32
CA HIS A 114 -9.79 -4.69 24.20
C HIS A 114 -8.65 -5.40 23.44
N PHE A 115 -7.71 -4.64 22.87
CA PHE A 115 -6.59 -5.22 22.16
C PHE A 115 -5.48 -5.65 23.13
N PRO A 116 -5.02 -6.90 23.11
CA PRO A 116 -4.03 -7.42 24.06
C PRO A 116 -2.59 -6.97 23.73
N PHE A 117 -2.31 -5.68 23.84
CA PHE A 117 -1.02 -5.08 23.48
C PHE A 117 0.20 -5.73 24.17
N SER A 118 0.07 -6.11 25.44
CA SER A 118 1.17 -6.77 26.18
C SER A 118 1.50 -8.14 25.62
N LEU A 119 0.51 -8.92 25.25
CA LEU A 119 0.71 -10.21 24.59
C LEU A 119 1.34 -10.02 23.20
N TRP A 120 0.79 -9.09 22.40
CA TRP A 120 1.31 -8.74 21.08
C TRP A 120 2.79 -8.34 21.13
N ALA A 121 3.15 -7.40 22.03
CA ALA A 121 4.52 -6.92 22.19
C ALA A 121 5.48 -8.04 22.62
N ARG A 122 5.02 -8.96 23.48
CA ARG A 122 5.81 -10.11 23.91
C ARG A 122 6.11 -11.06 22.75
N LEU A 123 5.08 -11.41 21.95
CA LEU A 123 5.24 -12.29 20.79
C LEU A 123 6.15 -11.65 19.73
N MET A 124 5.95 -10.37 19.42
CA MET A 124 6.80 -9.63 18.48
C MET A 124 8.28 -9.65 18.91
N ARG A 125 8.54 -9.43 20.20
CA ARG A 125 9.91 -9.47 20.73
C ARG A 125 10.51 -10.86 20.64
N GLN A 126 9.73 -11.89 20.93
CA GLN A 126 10.17 -13.28 20.83
C GLN A 126 10.59 -13.61 19.38
N GLU A 127 9.72 -13.36 18.40
CA GLU A 127 10.03 -13.60 17.00
C GLU A 127 11.25 -12.82 16.49
N LEU A 128 11.38 -11.56 16.87
CA LEU A 128 12.53 -10.75 16.50
C LEU A 128 13.85 -11.34 17.02
N LEU A 129 13.86 -11.88 18.24
CA LEU A 129 15.05 -12.48 18.85
C LEU A 129 15.36 -13.88 18.30
N GLU A 130 14.33 -14.70 18.05
CA GLU A 130 14.50 -16.08 17.60
C GLU A 130 14.78 -16.19 16.10
N GLN A 131 14.23 -15.27 15.29
CA GLN A 131 14.28 -15.31 13.83
C GLN A 131 15.15 -14.22 13.19
N GLU A 132 16.01 -13.57 13.97
CA GLU A 132 16.80 -12.40 13.58
C GLU A 132 17.37 -12.46 12.15
N LYS A 133 18.13 -13.52 11.84
CA LYS A 133 18.75 -13.70 10.51
C LYS A 133 17.75 -14.02 9.40
N LYS A 134 16.68 -14.73 9.74
CA LYS A 134 15.65 -15.16 8.79
C LYS A 134 14.77 -14.02 8.34
N LEU A 135 14.46 -13.08 9.26
CA LEU A 135 13.65 -11.90 8.97
C LEU A 135 14.32 -10.93 7.98
N LEU A 136 15.66 -10.95 7.89
CA LEU A 136 16.42 -10.13 6.95
C LEU A 136 16.57 -10.76 5.56
N GLN A 137 16.13 -12.00 5.38
CA GLN A 137 16.20 -12.67 4.08
C GLN A 137 14.96 -12.39 3.22
N PRO A 138 15.08 -12.36 1.89
CA PRO A 138 13.94 -12.30 0.99
C PRO A 138 12.97 -13.44 1.30
N GLN A 139 11.70 -13.09 1.54
CA GLN A 139 10.65 -14.05 1.80
C GLN A 139 10.05 -14.61 0.50
N GLN A 140 9.44 -15.78 0.58
CA GLN A 140 8.66 -16.32 -0.54
C GLN A 140 7.44 -15.43 -0.82
N TYR A 141 7.12 -15.24 -2.08
CA TYR A 141 6.02 -14.36 -2.53
C TYR A 141 4.63 -14.76 -1.99
N ASN A 142 4.44 -16.02 -1.62
CA ASN A 142 3.18 -16.53 -1.05
C ASN A 142 3.17 -16.61 0.49
N GLY A 143 4.19 -16.04 1.13
CA GLY A 143 4.30 -15.98 2.58
C GLY A 143 5.21 -17.03 3.20
N VAL A 144 5.51 -16.84 4.48
CA VAL A 144 6.42 -17.69 5.25
C VAL A 144 5.91 -19.13 5.29
N PRO A 145 6.75 -20.15 4.96
CA PRO A 145 6.34 -21.55 4.90
C PRO A 145 5.71 -22.07 6.18
N GLU A 146 6.25 -21.70 7.33
CA GLU A 146 5.76 -22.13 8.64
C GLU A 146 4.36 -21.59 8.94
N LEU A 147 4.09 -20.33 8.54
CA LEU A 147 2.76 -19.73 8.67
C LEU A 147 1.75 -20.45 7.76
N ARG A 148 2.12 -20.74 6.52
CA ARG A 148 1.25 -21.47 5.59
C ARG A 148 0.95 -22.89 6.06
N GLN A 149 1.95 -23.56 6.65
CA GLN A 149 1.76 -24.87 7.28
C GLN A 149 0.76 -24.77 8.45
N ALA A 150 0.95 -23.82 9.35
CA ALA A 150 0.05 -23.59 10.49
C ALA A 150 -1.39 -23.26 10.04
N ILE A 151 -1.55 -22.48 8.97
CA ILE A 151 -2.87 -22.19 8.38
C ILE A 151 -3.50 -23.47 7.81
N ALA A 152 -2.76 -24.29 7.06
CA ALA A 152 -3.28 -25.55 6.53
C ALA A 152 -3.77 -26.50 7.66
N GLU A 153 -3.01 -26.62 8.73
CA GLU A 153 -3.38 -27.40 9.90
C GLU A 153 -4.60 -26.82 10.63
N TYR A 154 -4.69 -25.50 10.73
CA TYR A 154 -5.85 -24.82 11.31
C TYR A 154 -7.10 -25.09 10.48
N LEU A 155 -7.06 -24.91 9.16
CA LEU A 155 -8.17 -25.14 8.24
C LEU A 155 -8.65 -26.61 8.32
N SER A 156 -7.74 -27.55 8.38
CA SER A 156 -8.07 -28.97 8.52
C SER A 156 -8.81 -29.26 9.83
N ARG A 157 -8.30 -28.72 10.96
CA ARG A 157 -8.88 -28.97 12.29
C ARG A 157 -10.17 -28.19 12.54
N ALA A 158 -10.22 -26.93 12.15
CA ALA A 158 -11.33 -26.03 12.47
C ALA A 158 -12.47 -26.09 11.44
N ARG A 159 -12.14 -26.35 10.17
CA ARG A 159 -13.08 -26.27 9.05
C ARG A 159 -13.24 -27.58 8.27
N GLY A 160 -12.42 -28.59 8.53
CA GLY A 160 -12.41 -29.83 7.74
C GLY A 160 -11.89 -29.65 6.32
N ILE A 161 -11.23 -28.50 6.02
CA ILE A 161 -10.69 -28.19 4.69
C ILE A 161 -9.27 -28.72 4.60
N SER A 162 -9.02 -29.68 3.69
CA SER A 162 -7.70 -30.23 3.43
C SER A 162 -7.05 -29.51 2.25
N VAL A 163 -6.02 -28.71 2.54
CA VAL A 163 -5.25 -27.95 1.53
C VAL A 163 -3.76 -28.15 1.74
N SER A 164 -3.01 -28.13 0.65
CA SER A 164 -1.54 -28.06 0.73
C SER A 164 -1.09 -26.66 1.13
N PRO A 165 -0.03 -26.51 1.94
CA PRO A 165 0.58 -25.21 2.21
C PRO A 165 0.99 -24.44 0.94
N ALA A 166 1.23 -25.14 -0.18
CA ALA A 166 1.53 -24.54 -1.47
C ALA A 166 0.31 -23.80 -2.11
N GLN A 167 -0.91 -24.17 -1.70
CA GLN A 167 -2.16 -23.54 -2.16
C GLN A 167 -2.56 -22.32 -1.31
N ILE A 168 -1.77 -22.00 -0.28
CA ILE A 168 -2.02 -20.89 0.62
C ILE A 168 -1.16 -19.71 0.22
N LEU A 169 -1.79 -18.53 0.10
CA LEU A 169 -1.13 -17.27 -0.11
C LEU A 169 -1.47 -16.32 1.03
N VAL A 170 -0.45 -15.79 1.69
CA VAL A 170 -0.58 -14.77 2.74
C VAL A 170 -0.33 -13.40 2.13
N GLY A 171 -1.26 -12.49 2.31
CA GLY A 171 -1.19 -11.14 1.74
C GLY A 171 -1.46 -10.05 2.77
N SER A 172 -1.20 -8.81 2.39
CA SER A 172 -1.36 -7.61 3.23
C SER A 172 -2.81 -7.10 3.27
N GLY A 173 -3.76 -7.99 3.54
CA GLY A 173 -5.18 -7.69 3.65
C GLY A 173 -6.00 -8.11 2.43
N THR A 174 -7.33 -8.11 2.60
CA THR A 174 -8.29 -8.62 1.61
C THR A 174 -8.25 -7.87 0.29
N GLU A 175 -8.05 -6.56 0.31
CA GLU A 175 -7.95 -5.77 -0.93
C GLU A 175 -6.80 -6.22 -1.83
N TYR A 176 -5.63 -6.49 -1.25
CA TYR A 176 -4.49 -7.05 -1.97
C TYR A 176 -4.81 -8.44 -2.53
N LEU A 177 -5.44 -9.30 -1.73
CA LEU A 177 -5.83 -10.65 -2.16
C LEU A 177 -6.86 -10.62 -3.28
N TYR A 178 -7.85 -9.72 -3.23
CA TYR A 178 -8.82 -9.58 -4.32
C TYR A 178 -8.18 -9.10 -5.62
N ASN A 179 -7.22 -8.17 -5.54
CA ASN A 179 -6.45 -7.76 -6.72
C ASN A 179 -5.71 -8.95 -7.35
N LEU A 180 -5.11 -9.82 -6.54
CA LEU A 180 -4.46 -11.04 -7.03
C LEU A 180 -5.45 -12.04 -7.64
N LEU A 181 -6.63 -12.23 -7.01
CA LEU A 181 -7.67 -13.09 -7.54
C LEU A 181 -8.18 -12.61 -8.90
N ILE A 182 -8.38 -11.31 -9.08
CA ILE A 182 -8.78 -10.72 -10.37
C ILE A 182 -7.71 -10.97 -11.45
N GLN A 183 -6.42 -10.82 -11.09
CA GLN A 183 -5.34 -11.12 -12.01
C GLN A 183 -5.25 -12.61 -12.37
N LEU A 184 -5.52 -13.49 -11.42
CA LEU A 184 -5.49 -14.94 -11.62
C LEU A 184 -6.68 -15.44 -12.43
N LEU A 185 -7.89 -14.98 -12.11
CA LEU A 185 -9.15 -15.48 -12.71
C LEU A 185 -9.49 -14.80 -14.03
N GLY A 186 -9.03 -13.56 -14.23
CA GLY A 186 -9.19 -12.79 -15.46
C GLY A 186 -9.99 -11.50 -15.27
N ARG A 187 -9.50 -10.42 -15.88
CA ARG A 187 -10.20 -9.12 -15.91
C ARG A 187 -11.35 -9.10 -16.93
N ASP A 188 -11.31 -10.01 -17.90
CA ASP A 188 -12.33 -10.24 -18.91
C ASP A 188 -13.56 -10.96 -18.36
N LYS A 189 -13.49 -11.47 -17.14
CA LYS A 189 -14.58 -12.16 -16.46
C LYS A 189 -15.58 -11.19 -15.85
N VAL A 190 -16.83 -11.65 -15.74
CA VAL A 190 -17.90 -10.91 -15.06
C VAL A 190 -18.08 -11.44 -13.64
N TYR A 191 -17.89 -10.55 -12.66
CA TYR A 191 -17.95 -10.87 -11.23
C TYR A 191 -19.33 -10.55 -10.66
N GLY A 192 -20.02 -11.54 -10.11
CA GLY A 192 -21.26 -11.35 -9.35
C GLY A 192 -20.96 -10.95 -7.92
N VAL A 193 -21.54 -9.87 -7.44
CA VAL A 193 -21.38 -9.39 -6.04
C VAL A 193 -22.74 -9.26 -5.38
N GLU A 194 -22.80 -9.49 -4.08
CA GLU A 194 -24.02 -9.39 -3.28
C GLU A 194 -24.53 -7.94 -3.20
N ASN A 195 -25.87 -7.75 -3.31
CA ASN A 195 -26.52 -6.45 -3.19
C ASN A 195 -27.83 -6.54 -2.36
N PRO A 196 -27.94 -5.88 -1.16
CA PRO A 196 -26.87 -5.07 -0.57
C PRO A 196 -25.63 -5.91 -0.23
N GLY A 197 -24.45 -5.27 -0.18
CA GLY A 197 -23.19 -5.93 0.12
C GLY A 197 -22.13 -4.93 0.54
N TYR A 198 -20.91 -5.40 0.74
CA TYR A 198 -19.79 -4.54 1.11
C TYR A 198 -19.31 -3.75 -0.12
N GLN A 199 -19.66 -2.46 -0.16
CA GLN A 199 -19.39 -1.58 -1.32
C GLN A 199 -17.92 -1.57 -1.76
N LYS A 200 -16.99 -1.79 -0.83
CA LYS A 200 -15.55 -1.81 -1.15
C LYS A 200 -15.20 -2.91 -2.17
N ILE A 201 -15.90 -4.05 -2.13
CA ILE A 201 -15.69 -5.15 -3.10
C ILE A 201 -16.00 -4.68 -4.52
N ALA A 202 -17.14 -4.02 -4.73
CA ALA A 202 -17.51 -3.47 -6.03
C ALA A 202 -16.50 -2.42 -6.52
N ASN A 203 -16.03 -1.55 -5.62
CA ASN A 203 -15.01 -0.55 -5.93
C ASN A 203 -13.68 -1.19 -6.36
N ILE A 204 -13.28 -2.32 -5.76
CA ILE A 204 -12.06 -3.04 -6.14
C ILE A 204 -12.19 -3.62 -7.55
N TYR A 205 -13.32 -4.24 -7.91
CA TYR A 205 -13.55 -4.71 -9.27
C TYR A 205 -13.49 -3.56 -10.27
N GLN A 206 -14.16 -2.45 -9.99
CA GLN A 206 -14.14 -1.27 -10.85
C GLN A 206 -12.73 -0.68 -11.01
N ALA A 207 -11.95 -0.60 -9.92
CA ALA A 207 -10.57 -0.09 -9.96
C ALA A 207 -9.61 -0.99 -10.76
N ASN A 208 -9.98 -2.26 -10.97
CA ASN A 208 -9.23 -3.21 -11.78
C ASN A 208 -9.75 -3.35 -13.22
N ASP A 209 -10.66 -2.49 -13.65
CA ASP A 209 -11.35 -2.57 -14.95
C ASP A 209 -12.09 -3.92 -15.18
N ALA A 210 -12.44 -4.61 -14.10
CA ALA A 210 -13.22 -5.85 -14.15
C ALA A 210 -14.72 -5.54 -14.11
N GLN A 211 -15.49 -6.19 -14.96
CA GLN A 211 -16.93 -6.04 -14.97
C GLN A 211 -17.55 -6.74 -13.76
N TYR A 212 -18.54 -6.11 -13.13
CA TYR A 212 -19.30 -6.75 -12.06
C TYR A 212 -20.80 -6.57 -12.22
N ARG A 213 -21.59 -7.49 -11.63
CA ARG A 213 -23.05 -7.48 -11.59
C ARG A 213 -23.51 -7.55 -10.14
N PRO A 214 -24.30 -6.59 -9.66
CA PRO A 214 -24.93 -6.67 -8.37
C PRO A 214 -26.08 -7.68 -8.42
N ILE A 215 -25.99 -8.73 -7.62
CA ILE A 215 -27.02 -9.77 -7.47
C ILE A 215 -27.76 -9.56 -6.15
N ARG A 216 -29.08 -9.51 -6.18
CA ARG A 216 -29.89 -9.27 -4.97
C ARG A 216 -29.67 -10.36 -3.92
N VAL A 217 -29.71 -9.96 -2.67
CA VAL A 217 -29.75 -10.85 -1.51
C VAL A 217 -31.18 -10.94 -1.00
N ASP A 218 -31.71 -12.16 -0.86
CA ASP A 218 -32.98 -12.48 -0.26
C ASP A 218 -32.81 -13.03 1.18
N ARG A 219 -33.87 -13.54 1.81
CA ARG A 219 -33.81 -14.10 3.17
C ARG A 219 -32.91 -15.34 3.32
N SER A 220 -32.51 -15.94 2.21
CA SER A 220 -31.65 -17.13 2.15
C SER A 220 -30.27 -16.86 1.56
N GLY A 221 -29.88 -15.61 1.44
CA GLY A 221 -28.62 -15.21 0.81
C GLY A 221 -28.80 -14.75 -0.63
N LEU A 222 -27.79 -14.92 -1.47
CA LEU A 222 -27.80 -14.46 -2.86
C LEU A 222 -28.92 -15.11 -3.67
N ASN A 223 -29.64 -14.31 -4.47
CA ASN A 223 -30.80 -14.75 -5.28
C ASN A 223 -30.34 -15.59 -6.48
N LEU A 224 -30.69 -16.86 -6.46
CA LEU A 224 -30.26 -17.84 -7.48
C LEU A 224 -30.90 -17.59 -8.84
N GLU A 225 -32.16 -17.19 -8.89
CA GLU A 225 -32.86 -16.94 -10.16
C GLU A 225 -32.22 -15.79 -10.93
N GLN A 226 -31.90 -14.69 -10.24
CA GLN A 226 -31.19 -13.56 -10.86
C GLN A 226 -29.78 -13.97 -11.29
N LEU A 227 -29.07 -14.78 -10.51
CA LEU A 227 -27.74 -15.30 -10.88
C LEU A 227 -27.80 -16.14 -12.16
N GLN A 228 -28.75 -17.06 -12.26
CA GLN A 228 -28.93 -17.93 -13.43
C GLN A 228 -29.26 -17.16 -14.72
N GLN A 229 -29.94 -16.01 -14.60
CA GLN A 229 -30.30 -15.14 -15.72
C GLN A 229 -29.18 -14.14 -16.06
N SER A 230 -28.10 -14.11 -15.31
CA SER A 230 -26.99 -13.18 -15.51
C SER A 230 -25.86 -13.78 -16.35
N ASP A 231 -24.96 -12.90 -16.80
CA ASP A 231 -23.72 -13.23 -17.51
C ASP A 231 -22.52 -13.44 -16.56
N VAL A 232 -22.76 -13.73 -15.26
CA VAL A 232 -21.73 -13.89 -14.24
C VAL A 232 -20.91 -15.16 -14.47
N ASP A 233 -19.58 -15.01 -14.46
CA ASP A 233 -18.61 -16.11 -14.49
C ASP A 233 -18.12 -16.47 -13.08
N ILE A 234 -17.87 -15.45 -12.24
CA ILE A 234 -17.26 -15.62 -10.94
C ILE A 234 -18.15 -14.98 -9.89
N LEU A 235 -18.53 -15.74 -8.88
CA LEU A 235 -19.40 -15.28 -7.81
C LEU A 235 -18.59 -14.95 -6.56
N HIS A 236 -18.76 -13.76 -5.99
CA HIS A 236 -18.11 -13.33 -4.75
C HIS A 236 -19.16 -13.13 -3.67
N ILE A 237 -19.12 -13.96 -2.62
CA ILE A 237 -20.14 -14.05 -1.57
C ILE A 237 -19.55 -14.21 -0.18
N SER A 238 -20.30 -13.81 0.84
CA SER A 238 -19.99 -14.00 2.27
C SER A 238 -21.07 -14.90 2.92
N PRO A 239 -21.07 -16.21 2.66
CA PRO A 239 -22.20 -17.10 3.00
C PRO A 239 -22.30 -17.41 4.49
N SER A 240 -21.24 -17.23 5.25
CA SER A 240 -21.20 -17.53 6.69
C SER A 240 -21.73 -16.40 7.55
N HIS A 241 -21.54 -15.15 7.10
CA HIS A 241 -22.02 -13.95 7.78
C HIS A 241 -22.07 -12.78 6.81
N HIS A 242 -23.19 -12.67 6.10
CA HIS A 242 -23.34 -11.64 5.07
C HIS A 242 -23.38 -10.21 5.65
N PHE A 243 -22.51 -9.33 5.16
CA PHE A 243 -22.56 -7.91 5.49
C PHE A 243 -23.37 -7.12 4.45
N PRO A 244 -24.31 -6.21 4.83
CA PRO A 244 -24.58 -5.79 6.22
C PRO A 244 -25.77 -6.50 6.89
N THR A 245 -26.35 -7.52 6.29
CA THR A 245 -27.64 -8.09 6.73
C THR A 245 -27.53 -9.11 7.86
N GLY A 246 -26.34 -9.69 8.10
CA GLY A 246 -26.14 -10.77 9.07
C GLY A 246 -26.73 -12.11 8.64
N ILE A 247 -27.19 -12.24 7.40
CA ILE A 247 -27.78 -13.49 6.90
C ILE A 247 -26.69 -14.58 6.83
N VAL A 248 -27.03 -15.76 7.31
CA VAL A 248 -26.29 -16.99 7.10
C VAL A 248 -26.96 -17.76 5.97
N THR A 249 -26.23 -18.02 4.90
CA THR A 249 -26.74 -18.76 3.74
C THR A 249 -27.00 -20.22 4.13
N PRO A 250 -28.27 -20.72 4.06
CA PRO A 250 -28.63 -22.09 4.41
C PRO A 250 -27.95 -23.11 3.49
N ILE A 251 -27.77 -24.35 4.00
CA ILE A 251 -27.10 -25.41 3.24
C ILE A 251 -27.75 -25.68 1.88
N GLY A 252 -29.06 -25.64 1.77
CA GLY A 252 -29.74 -25.82 0.48
C GLY A 252 -29.29 -24.79 -0.56
N ARG A 253 -29.25 -23.48 -0.19
CA ARG A 253 -28.78 -22.42 -1.08
C ARG A 253 -27.30 -22.59 -1.43
N ARG A 254 -26.45 -22.99 -0.46
CA ARG A 254 -25.04 -23.27 -0.75
C ARG A 254 -24.87 -24.38 -1.77
N GLN A 255 -25.65 -25.47 -1.66
CA GLN A 255 -25.65 -26.54 -2.66
C GLN A 255 -26.10 -26.08 -4.03
N GLU A 256 -27.13 -25.22 -4.12
CA GLU A 256 -27.57 -24.64 -5.37
C GLU A 256 -26.50 -23.76 -6.03
N LEU A 257 -25.77 -22.97 -5.23
CA LEU A 257 -24.64 -22.15 -5.72
C LEU A 257 -23.47 -23.01 -6.20
N LEU A 258 -23.13 -24.05 -5.47
CA LEU A 258 -22.09 -25.02 -5.89
C LEU A 258 -22.51 -25.75 -7.19
N LYS A 259 -23.77 -26.11 -7.34
CA LYS A 259 -24.31 -26.69 -8.57
C LYS A 259 -24.18 -25.72 -9.74
N TRP A 260 -24.58 -24.45 -9.53
CA TRP A 260 -24.43 -23.39 -10.55
C TRP A 260 -22.98 -23.26 -11.02
N ALA A 261 -22.01 -23.30 -10.11
CA ALA A 261 -20.60 -23.21 -10.45
C ALA A 261 -20.13 -24.47 -11.23
N ALA A 262 -20.62 -25.65 -10.87
CA ALA A 262 -20.25 -26.91 -11.51
C ALA A 262 -20.88 -27.11 -12.91
N GLU A 263 -21.94 -26.37 -13.26
CA GLU A 263 -22.66 -26.50 -14.54
C GLU A 263 -21.83 -26.00 -15.75
N GLN A 264 -20.88 -25.10 -15.53
CA GLN A 264 -20.05 -24.55 -16.60
C GLN A 264 -18.57 -24.49 -16.20
N PRO A 265 -17.65 -25.01 -17.03
CA PRO A 265 -16.21 -24.81 -16.84
C PRO A 265 -15.85 -23.32 -16.82
N GLY A 266 -14.96 -22.93 -15.92
CA GLY A 266 -14.50 -21.55 -15.79
C GLY A 266 -15.36 -20.68 -14.86
N ARG A 267 -16.44 -21.21 -14.29
CA ARG A 267 -17.14 -20.60 -13.17
C ARG A 267 -16.42 -20.87 -11.86
N TYR A 268 -16.32 -19.86 -11.01
CA TYR A 268 -15.73 -19.96 -9.68
C TYR A 268 -16.58 -19.25 -8.64
N ILE A 269 -16.42 -19.67 -7.38
CA ILE A 269 -16.99 -18.98 -6.22
C ILE A 269 -15.83 -18.51 -5.35
N ILE A 270 -15.80 -17.21 -5.05
CA ILE A 270 -14.94 -16.59 -4.06
C ILE A 270 -15.76 -16.48 -2.78
N GLU A 271 -15.35 -17.19 -1.74
CA GLU A 271 -15.96 -17.10 -0.41
C GLU A 271 -15.13 -16.15 0.44
N ASP A 272 -15.77 -15.04 0.89
CA ASP A 272 -15.19 -14.09 1.83
C ASP A 272 -15.67 -14.42 3.25
N ASP A 273 -14.78 -14.97 4.05
CA ASP A 273 -15.03 -15.41 5.42
C ASP A 273 -14.20 -14.58 6.40
N TYR A 274 -14.60 -13.33 6.59
CA TYR A 274 -13.82 -12.26 7.21
C TYR A 274 -13.81 -12.28 8.75
N ASP A 275 -14.73 -13.00 9.41
CA ASP A 275 -14.91 -12.95 10.86
C ASP A 275 -15.15 -14.32 11.54
N SER A 276 -14.83 -15.39 10.89
CA SER A 276 -15.08 -16.75 11.39
C SER A 276 -14.36 -17.12 12.67
N GLU A 277 -13.28 -16.45 12.99
CA GLU A 277 -12.54 -16.59 14.26
C GLU A 277 -13.26 -15.93 15.44
N PHE A 278 -14.10 -14.92 15.17
CA PHE A 278 -14.84 -14.20 16.19
C PHE A 278 -16.21 -14.84 16.42
N ARG A 279 -16.40 -15.46 17.58
CA ARG A 279 -17.64 -16.16 17.91
C ARG A 279 -18.20 -15.76 19.25
N VAL A 280 -19.49 -15.51 19.26
CA VAL A 280 -20.24 -15.28 20.49
C VAL A 280 -20.78 -16.61 21.04
N SER A 281 -21.11 -17.58 20.18
CA SER A 281 -21.59 -18.91 20.58
C SER A 281 -21.51 -19.93 19.44
N GLY A 282 -21.34 -21.20 19.75
CA GLY A 282 -21.42 -22.30 18.80
C GLY A 282 -20.11 -22.67 18.05
N ARG A 283 -20.20 -23.71 17.21
CA ARG A 283 -19.10 -24.10 16.30
C ARG A 283 -19.15 -23.29 15.01
N PRO A 284 -18.03 -23.18 14.26
CA PRO A 284 -18.05 -22.60 12.92
C PRO A 284 -19.08 -23.33 12.06
N ILE A 285 -19.67 -22.57 11.17
CA ILE A 285 -20.41 -23.15 10.06
C ILE A 285 -19.34 -23.68 9.09
N PRO A 286 -19.30 -25.00 8.88
CA PRO A 286 -18.29 -25.59 8.00
C PRO A 286 -18.50 -25.19 6.54
#